data_759fce9ec97510f7d91b94c39e0fd51f
#
_entry.id   759fce9ec97510f7d91b94c39e0fd51f
#
_cell.length_a   1.000
_cell.length_b   1.000
_cell.length_c   1.000
_cell.angle_alpha   90.00
_cell.angle_beta   90.00
_cell.angle_gamma   90.00
#
_symmetry.space_group_name_H-M   'P 1'
#
loop_
_entity.id
_entity.type
_entity.pdbx_description
1 polymer ?
#
loop_
_entity_poly.entity_id
_entity_poly.type
_entity_poly.pdbx_seq_one_letter_code
_entity_poly.pdbx_strand_id
1 'polypeptide(L)'
;MEHPNGCYAATVAALSHMTGREIADQLKVRQEDPSEREYRSWCNSIPILVDVIHRAGLDELTLILEYQTPIGSRIDAVLLGEGRTTGKPLVLVIELKQWSAIEENTAGRESSVCICLSRAENRFEERLHPVQQTLTYAKHLRMNHSN
;
A
#
# COMPACT_ATOMS: atom_id res chain seq x y z
N MET A 1 -13.19 7.16 16.65
CA MET A 1 -13.92 6.30 15.70
C MET A 1 -13.08 5.05 15.49
N GLU A 2 -13.49 3.93 16.05
CA GLU A 2 -12.82 2.65 15.78
C GLU A 2 -13.12 2.27 14.33
N HIS A 3 -12.08 2.24 13.48
CA HIS A 3 -12.22 1.73 12.13
C HIS A 3 -12.32 0.21 12.21
N PRO A 4 -13.43 -0.39 11.78
CA PRO A 4 -13.53 -1.84 11.68
C PRO A 4 -12.46 -2.29 10.68
N ASN A 5 -11.77 -3.37 10.95
CA ASN A 5 -10.84 -4.06 10.05
C ASN A 5 -9.34 -3.73 10.13
N GLY A 6 -8.80 -3.38 11.31
CA GLY A 6 -7.35 -3.36 11.50
C GLY A 6 -6.56 -2.29 10.72
N CYS A 7 -7.22 -1.38 9.98
CA CYS A 7 -6.57 -0.31 9.24
C CYS A 7 -6.29 0.93 10.11
N TYR A 8 -5.33 1.75 9.68
CA TYR A 8 -5.04 3.05 10.27
C TYR A 8 -5.27 4.15 9.23
N ALA A 9 -6.08 5.15 9.54
CA ALA A 9 -6.38 6.26 8.65
C ALA A 9 -6.05 7.60 9.30
N ALA A 10 -5.34 8.45 8.58
CA ALA A 10 -5.01 9.81 8.98
C ALA A 10 -4.77 10.69 7.75
N THR A 11 -4.77 12.02 7.92
CA THR A 11 -4.34 12.92 6.85
C THR A 11 -2.86 12.76 6.58
N VAL A 12 -2.44 13.03 5.34
CA VAL A 12 -1.01 13.01 4.97
C VAL A 12 -0.24 14.01 5.82
N ALA A 13 -0.80 15.19 6.10
CA ALA A 13 -0.22 16.18 7.00
C ALA A 13 0.06 15.59 8.39
N ALA A 14 -0.89 14.88 8.99
CA ALA A 14 -0.68 14.26 10.30
C ALA A 14 0.41 13.19 10.27
N LEU A 15 0.43 12.35 9.23
CA LEU A 15 1.41 11.29 9.06
C LEU A 15 2.82 11.83 8.79
N SER A 16 2.95 12.98 8.12
CA SER A 16 4.26 13.60 7.80
C SER A 16 5.03 14.05 9.05
N HIS A 17 4.35 14.24 10.17
CA HIS A 17 4.94 14.56 11.46
C HIS A 17 5.28 13.32 12.32
N MET A 18 4.94 12.12 11.85
CA MET A 18 5.20 10.87 12.57
C MET A 18 6.43 10.16 12.01
N THR A 19 7.16 9.52 12.90
CA THR A 19 8.24 8.59 12.52
C THR A 19 7.63 7.28 11.98
N GLY A 20 8.40 6.55 11.18
CA GLY A 20 7.97 5.23 10.69
C GLY A 20 7.63 4.25 11.80
N ARG A 21 8.32 4.36 12.97
CA ARG A 21 8.03 3.54 14.15
C ARG A 21 6.68 3.92 14.76
N GLU A 22 6.39 5.20 14.92
CA GLU A 22 5.10 5.65 15.46
C GLU A 22 3.94 5.20 14.58
N ILE A 23 4.08 5.27 13.26
CA ILE A 23 3.05 4.76 12.34
C ILE A 23 2.91 3.24 12.47
N ALA A 24 4.02 2.51 12.50
CA ALA A 24 4.01 1.05 12.65
C ALA A 24 3.40 0.61 13.98
N ASP A 25 3.62 1.34 15.06
CA ASP A 25 3.01 1.08 16.37
C ASP A 25 1.48 1.28 16.32
N GLN A 26 0.99 2.30 15.59
CA GLN A 26 -0.45 2.49 15.35
C GLN A 26 -1.07 1.30 14.59
N LEU A 27 -0.35 0.75 13.62
CA LEU A 27 -0.80 -0.43 12.87
C LEU A 27 -0.75 -1.69 13.75
N LYS A 28 0.31 -1.87 14.52
CA LYS A 28 0.49 -3.03 15.41
C LYS A 28 -0.65 -3.18 16.42
N VAL A 29 -1.14 -2.07 16.96
CA VAL A 29 -2.27 -2.09 17.90
C VAL A 29 -3.58 -2.55 17.23
N ARG A 30 -3.71 -2.37 15.92
CA ARG A 30 -4.93 -2.63 15.14
C ARG A 30 -4.91 -3.96 14.40
N GLN A 31 -3.73 -4.52 14.19
CA GLN A 31 -3.54 -5.81 13.52
C GLN A 31 -3.41 -6.93 14.55
N GLU A 32 -3.96 -8.08 14.24
CA GLU A 32 -3.77 -9.27 15.07
C GLU A 32 -2.39 -9.87 14.79
N ASP A 33 -1.48 -9.77 15.76
CA ASP A 33 -0.15 -10.40 15.80
C ASP A 33 0.70 -10.22 14.51
N PRO A 34 1.05 -8.99 14.12
CA PRO A 34 1.87 -8.78 12.94
C PRO A 34 3.28 -9.36 13.15
N SER A 35 3.80 -9.99 12.11
CA SER A 35 5.16 -10.52 12.12
C SER A 35 6.21 -9.38 12.22
N GLU A 36 7.38 -9.68 12.78
CA GLU A 36 8.53 -8.77 12.81
C GLU A 36 8.92 -8.25 11.41
N ARG A 37 8.70 -9.07 10.38
CA ARG A 37 8.95 -8.68 8.99
C ARG A 37 7.97 -7.62 8.52
N GLU A 38 6.69 -7.78 8.83
CA GLU A 38 5.65 -6.79 8.50
C GLU A 38 5.90 -5.47 9.22
N TYR A 39 6.16 -5.53 10.53
CA TYR A 39 6.49 -4.34 11.32
C TYR A 39 7.67 -3.56 10.73
N ARG A 40 8.77 -4.23 10.37
CA ARG A 40 9.90 -3.58 9.69
C ARG A 40 9.54 -3.02 8.32
N SER A 41 8.68 -3.73 7.58
CA SER A 41 8.19 -3.24 6.28
C SER A 41 7.45 -1.92 6.45
N TRP A 42 6.57 -1.81 7.43
CA TRP A 42 5.85 -0.57 7.73
C TRP A 42 6.79 0.57 8.11
N CYS A 43 7.74 0.31 9.02
CA CYS A 43 8.73 1.30 9.43
C CYS A 43 9.52 1.89 8.25
N ASN A 44 9.78 1.10 7.22
CA ASN A 44 10.63 1.50 6.10
C ASN A 44 9.84 2.10 4.93
N SER A 45 8.71 1.48 4.54
CA SER A 45 8.00 1.85 3.30
C SER A 45 7.04 3.01 3.50
N ILE A 46 6.32 3.04 4.63
CA ILE A 46 5.24 4.03 4.83
C ILE A 46 5.79 5.46 4.92
N PRO A 47 6.88 5.75 5.63
CA PRO A 47 7.44 7.10 5.63
C PRO A 47 7.85 7.61 4.26
N ILE A 48 8.37 6.74 3.40
CA ILE A 48 8.74 7.09 2.03
C ILE A 48 7.48 7.45 1.23
N LEU A 49 6.42 6.66 1.35
CA LEU A 49 5.14 6.94 0.70
C LEU A 49 4.57 8.28 1.17
N VAL A 50 4.54 8.52 2.48
CA VAL A 50 4.04 9.76 3.07
C VAL A 50 4.85 10.97 2.58
N ASP A 51 6.19 10.88 2.55
CA ASP A 51 7.05 11.95 2.06
C ASP A 51 6.79 12.28 0.58
N VAL A 52 6.60 11.27 -0.26
CA VAL A 52 6.26 11.46 -1.68
C VAL A 52 4.93 12.18 -1.85
N ILE A 53 3.89 11.78 -1.10
CA ILE A 53 2.57 12.39 -1.18
C ILE A 53 2.60 13.83 -0.62
N HIS A 54 3.30 14.04 0.50
CA HIS A 54 3.51 15.36 1.11
C HIS A 54 4.21 16.32 0.14
N ARG A 55 5.30 15.90 -0.50
CA ARG A 55 6.01 16.71 -1.52
C ARG A 55 5.17 16.99 -2.75
N ALA A 56 4.19 16.16 -3.05
CA ALA A 56 3.22 16.45 -4.10
C ALA A 56 2.16 17.49 -3.70
N GLY A 57 2.20 18.03 -2.48
CA GLY A 57 1.26 19.01 -1.94
C GLY A 57 -0.14 18.45 -1.72
N LEU A 58 -0.23 17.19 -1.32
CA LEU A 58 -1.49 16.46 -1.11
C LEU A 58 -1.78 16.21 0.38
N ASP A 59 -1.42 17.16 1.22
CA ASP A 59 -1.49 17.06 2.69
C ASP A 59 -2.88 16.88 3.25
N GLU A 60 -3.86 17.45 2.59
CA GLU A 60 -5.29 17.42 2.97
C GLU A 60 -5.93 16.05 2.76
N LEU A 61 -5.29 15.19 1.95
CA LEU A 61 -5.85 13.90 1.62
C LEU A 61 -5.73 12.92 2.79
N THR A 62 -6.67 11.98 2.85
CA THR A 62 -6.65 10.90 3.83
C THR A 62 -5.94 9.69 3.27
N LEU A 63 -4.92 9.21 3.97
CA LEU A 63 -4.24 7.96 3.68
C LEU A 63 -4.72 6.88 4.63
N ILE A 64 -5.26 5.80 4.08
CA ILE A 64 -5.66 4.59 4.81
C ILE A 64 -4.58 3.55 4.57
N LEU A 65 -3.99 3.04 5.64
CA LEU A 65 -2.92 2.04 5.63
C LEU A 65 -3.48 0.67 6.01
N GLU A 66 -3.00 -0.39 5.36
CA GLU A 66 -3.33 -1.79 5.63
C GLU A 66 -4.85 -2.05 5.58
N TYR A 67 -5.51 -1.54 4.54
CA TYR A 67 -6.96 -1.70 4.38
C TYR A 67 -7.34 -3.15 4.08
N GLN A 68 -8.14 -3.76 4.95
CA GLN A 68 -8.68 -5.10 4.73
C GLN A 68 -9.97 -5.04 3.90
N THR A 69 -9.96 -5.74 2.78
CA THR A 69 -11.16 -5.89 1.95
C THR A 69 -12.12 -6.92 2.55
N PRO A 70 -13.43 -6.85 2.26
CA PRO A 70 -14.41 -7.83 2.72
C PRO A 70 -14.10 -9.28 2.31
N ILE A 71 -13.28 -9.49 1.31
CA ILE A 71 -12.86 -10.82 0.82
C ILE A 71 -11.56 -11.33 1.45
N GLY A 72 -11.05 -10.63 2.49
CA GLY A 72 -9.85 -11.04 3.22
C GLY A 72 -8.52 -10.66 2.57
N SER A 73 -8.53 -9.91 1.46
CA SER A 73 -7.31 -9.32 0.89
C SER A 73 -6.94 -8.04 1.63
N ARG A 74 -5.65 -7.72 1.68
CA ARG A 74 -5.13 -6.51 2.31
C ARG A 74 -4.49 -5.61 1.25
N ILE A 75 -4.84 -4.34 1.26
CA ILE A 75 -4.28 -3.29 0.40
C ILE A 75 -3.32 -2.47 1.25
N ASP A 76 -2.07 -2.31 0.81
CA ASP A 76 -1.03 -1.63 1.58
C ASP A 76 -1.42 -0.19 1.91
N ALA A 77 -1.92 0.57 0.92
CA ALA A 77 -2.42 1.91 1.14
C ALA A 77 -3.52 2.32 0.15
N VAL A 78 -4.46 3.14 0.64
CA VAL A 78 -5.52 3.77 -0.16
C VAL A 78 -5.52 5.27 0.14
N LEU A 79 -5.34 6.10 -0.88
CA LEU A 79 -5.42 7.55 -0.75
C LEU A 79 -6.79 8.04 -1.21
N LEU A 80 -7.45 8.79 -0.33
CA LEU A 80 -8.78 9.36 -0.57
C LEU A 80 -8.71 10.87 -0.72
N GLY A 81 -9.44 11.38 -1.70
CA GLY A 81 -9.53 12.81 -1.94
C GLY A 81 -10.64 13.18 -2.92
N GLU A 82 -10.60 14.42 -3.37
CA GLU A 82 -11.48 14.93 -4.42
C GLU A 82 -10.67 15.43 -5.61
N GLY A 83 -11.14 15.13 -6.80
CA GLY A 83 -10.55 15.66 -8.03
C GLY A 83 -10.72 17.18 -8.11
N ARG A 84 -9.61 17.93 -8.11
CA ARG A 84 -9.60 19.40 -8.11
C ARG A 84 -10.48 20.02 -9.20
N THR A 85 -10.54 19.40 -10.38
CA THR A 85 -11.29 19.89 -11.55
C THR A 85 -12.73 19.37 -11.58
N THR A 86 -13.00 18.22 -11.01
CA THR A 86 -14.29 17.53 -11.13
C THR A 86 -15.13 17.58 -9.86
N GLY A 87 -14.52 17.85 -8.69
CA GLY A 87 -15.17 17.74 -7.39
C GLY A 87 -15.64 16.32 -7.06
N LYS A 88 -15.24 15.32 -7.86
CA LYS A 88 -15.66 13.95 -7.66
C LYS A 88 -14.72 13.24 -6.69
N PRO A 89 -15.25 12.33 -5.85
CA PRO A 89 -14.41 11.48 -5.02
C PRO A 89 -13.38 10.73 -5.86
N LEU A 90 -12.15 10.72 -5.38
CA LEU A 90 -11.02 10.01 -5.99
C LEU A 90 -10.49 9.00 -4.98
N VAL A 91 -10.31 7.78 -5.44
CA VAL A 91 -9.71 6.69 -4.67
C VAL A 91 -8.50 6.19 -5.43
N LEU A 92 -7.31 6.31 -4.85
CA LEU A 92 -6.08 5.78 -5.41
C LEU A 92 -5.60 4.58 -4.58
N VAL A 93 -5.54 3.42 -5.21
CA VAL A 93 -4.99 2.20 -4.62
C VAL A 93 -3.48 2.16 -4.82
N ILE A 94 -2.74 1.94 -3.75
CA ILE A 94 -1.27 1.93 -3.75
C ILE A 94 -0.79 0.59 -3.20
N GLU A 95 0.08 -0.06 -3.97
CA GLU A 95 0.77 -1.30 -3.59
C GLU A 95 2.26 -1.02 -3.41
N LEU A 96 2.81 -1.35 -2.25
CA LEU A 96 4.20 -1.11 -1.90
C LEU A 96 5.02 -2.39 -2.08
N LYS A 97 6.17 -2.27 -2.72
CA LYS A 97 7.10 -3.39 -2.92
C LYS A 97 8.50 -3.01 -2.46
N GLN A 98 9.09 -3.83 -1.59
CA GLN A 98 10.47 -3.69 -1.13
C GLN A 98 11.40 -4.63 -1.90
N TRP A 99 11.37 -4.52 -3.22
CA TRP A 99 12.24 -5.31 -4.08
C TRP A 99 13.53 -4.56 -4.39
N SER A 100 14.67 -5.24 -4.31
CA SER A 100 15.97 -4.65 -4.62
C SER A 100 16.23 -4.54 -6.12
N ALA A 101 15.62 -5.41 -6.91
CA ALA A 101 15.70 -5.41 -8.36
C ALA A 101 14.50 -6.14 -8.96
N ILE A 102 14.11 -5.70 -10.16
CA ILE A 102 13.07 -6.31 -10.99
C ILE A 102 13.68 -6.57 -12.36
N GLU A 103 13.42 -7.74 -12.91
CA GLU A 103 13.78 -8.10 -14.28
C GLU A 103 12.53 -8.46 -15.07
N GLU A 104 12.58 -8.23 -16.38
CA GLU A 104 11.52 -8.66 -17.27
C GLU A 104 11.40 -10.17 -17.27
N ASN A 105 10.19 -10.68 -17.08
CA ASN A 105 9.93 -12.13 -17.16
C ASN A 105 9.66 -12.53 -18.62
N THR A 106 10.71 -12.77 -19.40
CA THR A 106 10.61 -13.13 -20.82
C THR A 106 10.07 -14.54 -21.05
N ALA A 107 10.11 -15.40 -20.04
CA ALA A 107 9.63 -16.80 -20.12
C ALA A 107 8.31 -17.01 -19.38
N GLY A 108 7.83 -16.00 -18.68
CA GLY A 108 6.65 -16.08 -17.82
C GLY A 108 5.37 -15.52 -18.45
N ARG A 109 4.38 -15.34 -17.59
CA ARG A 109 3.11 -14.73 -17.98
C ARG A 109 3.26 -13.21 -17.98
N GLU A 110 2.58 -12.50 -18.88
CA GLU A 110 2.54 -11.03 -18.90
C GLU A 110 2.09 -10.40 -17.56
N SER A 111 1.38 -11.18 -16.73
CA SER A 111 0.92 -10.77 -15.40
C SER A 111 1.95 -10.95 -14.29
N SER A 112 3.17 -11.37 -14.61
CA SER A 112 4.22 -11.64 -13.62
C SER A 112 5.51 -10.88 -13.91
N VAL A 113 6.32 -10.73 -12.87
CA VAL A 113 7.68 -10.16 -12.91
C VAL A 113 8.65 -11.11 -12.22
N CYS A 114 9.90 -11.09 -12.63
CA CYS A 114 10.98 -11.74 -11.89
C CYS A 114 11.60 -10.75 -10.91
N ILE A 115 11.70 -11.14 -9.66
CA ILE A 115 12.41 -10.38 -8.64
C ILE A 115 13.72 -11.04 -8.26
N CYS A 116 14.74 -10.24 -8.05
CA CYS A 116 16.02 -10.72 -7.55
C CYS A 116 15.94 -10.93 -6.03
N LEU A 117 16.01 -12.17 -5.58
CA LEU A 117 16.09 -12.52 -4.17
C LEU A 117 17.52 -12.47 -3.63
N SER A 118 18.49 -12.85 -4.46
CA SER A 118 19.91 -12.80 -4.11
C SER A 118 20.75 -12.72 -5.39
N ARG A 119 21.47 -11.61 -5.57
CA ARG A 119 22.39 -11.45 -6.70
C ARG A 119 23.60 -12.37 -6.57
N ALA A 120 24.08 -12.60 -5.36
CA ALA A 120 25.23 -13.46 -5.11
C ALA A 120 24.94 -14.93 -5.47
N GLU A 121 23.71 -15.38 -5.28
CA GLU A 121 23.27 -16.74 -5.57
C GLU A 121 22.56 -16.87 -6.93
N ASN A 122 22.46 -15.77 -7.70
CA ASN A 122 21.70 -15.70 -8.96
C ASN A 122 20.27 -16.26 -8.81
N ARG A 123 19.62 -15.94 -7.69
CA ARG A 123 18.31 -16.48 -7.33
C ARG A 123 17.22 -15.48 -7.63
N PHE A 124 16.33 -15.87 -8.54
CA PHE A 124 15.17 -15.09 -8.96
C PHE A 124 13.88 -15.83 -8.61
N GLU A 125 12.82 -15.10 -8.41
CA GLU A 125 11.49 -15.64 -8.16
C GLU A 125 10.45 -14.89 -8.98
N GLU A 126 9.51 -15.65 -9.58
CA GLU A 126 8.35 -15.08 -10.27
C GLU A 126 7.32 -14.57 -9.25
N ARG A 127 6.86 -13.36 -9.44
CA ARG A 127 5.83 -12.72 -8.61
C ARG A 127 4.76 -12.09 -9.47
N LEU A 128 3.54 -11.99 -8.91
CA LEU A 128 2.46 -11.26 -9.56
C LEU A 128 2.88 -9.81 -9.80
N HIS A 129 2.61 -9.31 -11.00
CA HIS A 129 2.91 -7.94 -11.37
C HIS A 129 2.10 -6.97 -10.47
N PRO A 130 2.72 -5.95 -9.85
CA PRO A 130 2.02 -5.02 -8.95
C PRO A 130 0.80 -4.35 -9.59
N VAL A 131 0.87 -4.03 -10.88
CA VAL A 131 -0.26 -3.48 -11.64
C VAL A 131 -1.45 -4.44 -11.66
N GLN A 132 -1.24 -5.74 -11.83
CA GLN A 132 -2.33 -6.72 -11.80
C GLN A 132 -2.95 -6.83 -10.40
N GLN A 133 -2.13 -6.71 -9.37
CA GLN A 133 -2.59 -6.70 -7.99
C GLN A 133 -3.47 -5.49 -7.69
N THR A 134 -3.01 -4.28 -8.06
CA THR A 134 -3.79 -3.04 -7.87
C THR A 134 -5.07 -3.00 -8.70
N LEU A 135 -5.06 -3.51 -9.93
CA LEU A 135 -6.26 -3.62 -10.77
C LEU A 135 -7.32 -4.52 -10.11
N THR A 136 -6.89 -5.64 -9.51
CA THR A 136 -7.79 -6.54 -8.78
C THR A 136 -8.41 -5.81 -7.58
N TYR A 137 -7.62 -5.10 -6.79
CA TYR A 137 -8.12 -4.33 -5.65
C TYR A 137 -9.08 -3.21 -6.06
N ALA A 138 -8.73 -2.45 -7.09
CA ALA A 138 -9.61 -1.39 -7.62
C ALA A 138 -10.96 -1.94 -8.10
N LYS A 139 -10.96 -3.11 -8.74
CA LYS A 139 -12.19 -3.80 -9.14
C LYS A 139 -13.04 -4.19 -7.92
N HIS A 140 -12.44 -4.75 -6.89
CA HIS A 140 -13.16 -5.12 -5.66
C HIS A 140 -13.75 -3.91 -4.93
N LEU A 141 -12.99 -2.82 -4.80
CA LEU A 141 -13.50 -1.58 -4.20
C LEU A 141 -14.70 -1.05 -4.98
N ARG A 142 -14.63 -1.04 -6.31
CA ARG A 142 -15.73 -0.60 -7.17
C ARG A 142 -17.00 -1.43 -7.02
N MET A 143 -16.87 -2.76 -6.94
CA MET A 143 -18.02 -3.67 -6.82
C MET A 143 -18.71 -3.63 -5.45
N ASN A 144 -17.95 -3.36 -4.38
CA ASN A 144 -18.48 -3.40 -3.01
C ASN A 144 -18.97 -2.04 -2.49
N HIS A 145 -18.69 -0.94 -3.21
CA HIS A 145 -19.10 0.41 -2.83
C HIS A 145 -20.01 1.08 -3.86
N SER A 146 -20.62 0.30 -4.78
CA SER A 146 -21.52 0.80 -5.84
C SER A 146 -23.00 0.80 -5.46
N ASN A 147 -23.34 0.60 -4.16
CA ASN A 147 -24.72 0.64 -3.65
C ASN A 147 -24.93 1.88 -2.80
#